data_c180dc06e23eff6e3dc207d47c7724b4
#
_entry.id   c180dc06e23eff6e3dc207d47c7724b4
#
_cell.length_a   1.000
_cell.length_b   1.000
_cell.length_c   1.000
_cell.angle_alpha   90.00
_cell.angle_beta   90.00
_cell.angle_gamma   90.00
#
_symmetry.space_group_name_H-M   'P 1'
#
loop_
_entity.id
_entity.type
_entity.pdbx_description
1 polymer ?
#
loop_
_entity_poly.entity_id
_entity_poly.type
_entity_poly.pdbx_seq_one_letter_code
_entity_poly.pdbx_strand_id
1 'polypeptide(L)'
;SMPEPSYTLRAGIAAAFLAAILTALPVRAALPVTGAAATADYWLRAGDDVPLLSAEACAALTHANMQRGLIHDITTAEEFRAGDMVRAQIHAAAQGQDVALPALYESGQPLTEQRWREVCDSRAIEEIGAHVSVRPAVTVRRTDVRLLPSDAGWFSAPHDVRYDALQGTVTDPGEAVLVLHGSRDGRYAFVETRDYCGWVDERALAFTDRETWRGFAAPEEFFTVTTAQLRIAGEEQLLYQLGAKIPGRRSSDGAIHLSLPVRDAGGHLVVRKGRLPDDGRLVEGRLPLTHNNLVRLAFSSLYTEYGWGGANEGMDCSSYVQNIYRAMGVELPRDADMQERVRSLLPLAGLSTAERYERLAQVPPGALLFRPGHVMLYLGRDAGNTPLVIHDISSYYEDGVQQYIRQVVVSTLDFKNS
;
A
#
# COMPACT_ATOMS: atom_id res chain seq x y z
N SER A 1 -3.80 -34.63 3.60
CA SER A 1 -3.07 -33.76 4.55
C SER A 1 -2.94 -32.40 3.92
N MET A 2 -3.64 -31.43 4.49
CA MET A 2 -3.56 -30.04 4.02
C MET A 2 -2.19 -29.47 4.41
N PRO A 3 -1.53 -28.69 3.56
CA PRO A 3 -0.26 -28.07 3.92
C PRO A 3 -0.47 -27.06 5.05
N GLU A 4 0.35 -27.16 6.07
CA GLU A 4 0.39 -26.17 7.14
C GLU A 4 0.76 -24.78 6.58
N PRO A 5 0.28 -23.70 7.20
CA PRO A 5 0.59 -22.34 6.74
C PRO A 5 2.11 -22.08 6.82
N SER A 6 2.68 -21.61 5.72
CA SER A 6 4.06 -21.16 5.68
C SER A 6 4.14 -19.70 6.13
N TYR A 7 4.94 -19.45 7.16
CA TYR A 7 5.24 -18.08 7.63
C TYR A 7 6.68 -17.74 7.31
N THR A 8 6.89 -16.53 6.83
CA THR A 8 8.23 -15.95 6.71
C THR A 8 8.28 -14.64 7.48
N LEU A 9 9.30 -14.48 8.30
CA LEU A 9 9.51 -13.32 9.14
C LEU A 9 10.66 -12.49 8.61
N ARG A 10 10.47 -11.19 8.52
CA ARG A 10 11.55 -10.24 8.25
C ARG A 10 11.94 -9.55 9.55
N ALA A 11 13.13 -9.84 10.03
CA ALA A 11 13.69 -9.25 11.23
C ALA A 11 14.64 -8.09 10.88
N GLY A 12 14.39 -6.98 11.47
CA GLY A 12 15.34 -5.87 11.55
C GLY A 12 15.73 -5.63 13.01
N ILE A 13 16.95 -6.04 13.37
CA ILE A 13 17.81 -5.63 14.50
C ILE A 13 17.64 -6.32 15.87
N ALA A 14 18.75 -7.00 16.20
CA ALA A 14 19.46 -7.28 17.47
C ALA A 14 18.72 -7.67 18.76
N ALA A 15 19.13 -8.79 19.18
CA ALA A 15 19.13 -9.73 20.27
C ALA A 15 19.00 -9.25 21.73
N ALA A 16 18.29 -10.07 22.55
CA ALA A 16 18.69 -10.55 23.87
C ALA A 16 17.80 -11.72 24.34
N PHE A 17 18.41 -12.71 24.97
CA PHE A 17 17.88 -14.03 25.31
C PHE A 17 17.05 -14.08 26.60
N LEU A 18 16.01 -14.91 26.66
CA LEU A 18 15.73 -15.85 27.77
C LEU A 18 14.65 -16.89 27.39
N ALA A 19 14.88 -18.15 27.68
CA ALA A 19 13.99 -19.27 27.36
C ALA A 19 13.02 -19.57 28.54
N ALA A 20 11.75 -19.87 28.21
CA ALA A 20 10.79 -20.49 29.12
C ALA A 20 10.02 -21.60 28.42
N ILE A 21 9.94 -22.76 29.07
CA ILE A 21 9.22 -23.95 28.58
C ILE A 21 7.73 -23.76 28.82
N LEU A 22 6.94 -23.83 27.74
CA LEU A 22 5.48 -23.78 27.81
C LEU A 22 4.88 -25.11 27.36
N THR A 23 4.07 -25.72 28.22
CA THR A 23 3.16 -26.83 27.87
C THR A 23 2.07 -26.27 26.95
N ALA A 24 2.09 -26.68 25.69
CA ALA A 24 1.18 -26.19 24.68
C ALA A 24 -0.25 -26.71 24.91
N LEU A 25 -1.14 -25.83 25.37
CA LEU A 25 -2.56 -26.00 25.11
C LEU A 25 -2.80 -25.71 23.63
N PRO A 26 -3.73 -26.40 22.96
CA PRO A 26 -4.07 -26.09 21.58
C PRO A 26 -4.58 -24.65 21.52
N VAL A 27 -3.79 -23.78 20.88
CA VAL A 27 -4.17 -22.38 20.68
C VAL A 27 -5.26 -22.34 19.61
N ARG A 28 -6.45 -21.97 20.03
CA ARG A 28 -7.56 -21.77 19.10
C ARG A 28 -7.39 -20.40 18.43
N ALA A 29 -7.54 -20.37 17.11
CA ALA A 29 -7.51 -19.10 16.40
C ALA A 29 -8.57 -18.15 16.94
N ALA A 30 -8.17 -16.94 17.34
CA ALA A 30 -9.07 -15.86 17.68
C ALA A 30 -8.99 -14.78 16.60
N LEU A 31 -10.11 -14.63 15.89
CA LEU A 31 -10.22 -13.69 14.78
C LEU A 31 -11.65 -13.12 14.74
N PRO A 32 -11.87 -11.87 15.16
CA PRO A 32 -10.90 -10.98 15.79
C PRO A 32 -10.65 -11.26 17.26
N VAL A 33 -9.52 -10.80 17.78
CA VAL A 33 -9.28 -10.64 19.23
C VAL A 33 -10.10 -9.44 19.71
N THR A 34 -10.71 -9.55 20.89
CA THR A 34 -11.50 -8.51 21.51
C THR A 34 -10.93 -8.11 22.89
N GLY A 35 -11.44 -7.03 23.47
CA GLY A 35 -11.03 -6.56 24.77
C GLY A 35 -9.79 -5.67 24.74
N ALA A 36 -9.03 -5.65 25.84
CA ALA A 36 -7.92 -4.71 26.03
C ALA A 36 -6.85 -4.81 24.94
N ALA A 37 -6.46 -6.01 24.53
CA ALA A 37 -5.45 -6.24 23.51
C ALA A 37 -5.86 -5.77 22.11
N ALA A 38 -7.14 -5.45 21.88
CA ALA A 38 -7.66 -4.84 20.67
C ALA A 38 -7.70 -3.30 20.75
N THR A 39 -6.96 -2.69 21.65
CA THR A 39 -6.85 -1.24 21.83
C THR A 39 -5.40 -0.77 21.70
N ALA A 40 -5.19 0.43 21.19
CA ALA A 40 -3.85 1.01 21.09
C ALA A 40 -3.18 1.15 22.48
N ASP A 41 -3.93 1.61 23.49
CA ASP A 41 -3.40 1.87 24.83
C ASP A 41 -2.74 0.64 25.45
N TYR A 42 -3.25 -0.55 25.17
CA TYR A 42 -2.67 -1.81 25.66
C TYR A 42 -1.22 -2.01 25.21
N TRP A 43 -0.90 -1.57 23.98
CA TRP A 43 0.39 -1.79 23.34
C TRP A 43 1.35 -0.61 23.47
N LEU A 44 0.87 0.56 23.91
CA LEU A 44 1.73 1.71 24.17
C LEU A 44 2.66 1.44 25.34
N ARG A 45 3.89 1.91 25.23
CA ARG A 45 4.92 1.78 26.28
C ARG A 45 5.13 3.11 26.98
N ALA A 46 5.22 3.07 28.31
CA ALA A 46 5.62 4.22 29.11
C ALA A 46 7.12 4.49 28.97
N GLY A 47 7.53 5.72 29.29
CA GLY A 47 8.92 6.17 29.22
C GLY A 47 9.31 6.74 27.86
N ASP A 48 10.61 6.83 27.61
CA ASP A 48 11.13 7.42 26.38
C ASP A 48 10.81 6.56 25.16
N ASP A 49 10.15 7.16 24.18
CA ASP A 49 9.79 6.52 22.92
C ASP A 49 10.93 6.69 21.90
N VAL A 50 12.01 5.94 22.12
CA VAL A 50 13.24 6.04 21.33
C VAL A 50 13.04 5.46 19.93
N PRO A 51 13.55 6.10 18.86
CA PRO A 51 13.46 5.56 17.52
C PRO A 51 14.07 4.15 17.42
N LEU A 52 13.33 3.24 16.79
CA LEU A 52 13.79 1.88 16.46
C LEU A 52 14.81 1.91 15.33
N LEU A 53 14.66 2.87 14.42
CA LEU A 53 15.62 3.22 13.37
C LEU A 53 15.76 4.74 13.32
N SER A 54 16.97 5.24 13.08
CA SER A 54 17.19 6.65 12.83
C SER A 54 16.54 7.09 11.51
N ALA A 55 16.35 8.39 11.32
CA ALA A 55 15.84 8.93 10.06
C ALA A 55 16.78 8.56 8.88
N GLU A 56 18.08 8.58 9.12
CA GLU A 56 19.09 8.18 8.13
C GLU A 56 18.98 6.69 7.78
N ALA A 57 18.76 5.83 8.75
CA ALA A 57 18.55 4.39 8.52
C ALA A 57 17.28 4.11 7.74
N CYS A 58 16.18 4.84 8.02
CA CYS A 58 14.94 4.76 7.25
C CYS A 58 15.16 5.18 5.79
N ALA A 59 15.85 6.30 5.57
CA ALA A 59 16.19 6.77 4.23
C ALA A 59 17.09 5.78 3.48
N ALA A 60 18.09 5.20 4.15
CA ALA A 60 18.96 4.19 3.57
C ALA A 60 18.21 2.92 3.16
N LEU A 61 17.24 2.49 3.96
CA LEU A 61 16.38 1.34 3.63
C LEU A 61 15.51 1.63 2.40
N THR A 62 14.92 2.81 2.33
CA THR A 62 14.15 3.27 1.16
C THR A 62 15.03 3.29 -0.09
N HIS A 63 16.22 3.85 0.01
CA HIS A 63 17.18 3.88 -1.10
C HIS A 63 17.59 2.48 -1.56
N ALA A 64 17.85 1.57 -0.62
CA ALA A 64 18.15 0.18 -0.95
C ALA A 64 17.00 -0.52 -1.69
N ASN A 65 15.75 -0.23 -1.32
CA ASN A 65 14.57 -0.74 -2.02
C ASN A 65 14.51 -0.21 -3.47
N MET A 66 14.86 1.04 -3.69
CA MET A 66 14.97 1.63 -5.05
C MET A 66 16.06 0.94 -5.87
N GLN A 67 17.26 0.77 -5.30
CA GLN A 67 18.39 0.13 -6.00
C GLN A 67 18.11 -1.33 -6.38
N ARG A 68 17.29 -2.03 -5.60
CA ARG A 68 16.87 -3.41 -5.89
C ARG A 68 15.67 -3.51 -6.84
N GLY A 69 15.14 -2.38 -7.30
CA GLY A 69 13.97 -2.34 -8.18
C GLY A 69 12.65 -2.76 -7.50
N LEU A 70 12.60 -2.73 -6.17
CA LEU A 70 11.37 -3.05 -5.41
C LEU A 70 10.40 -1.88 -5.37
N ILE A 71 10.91 -0.67 -5.49
CA ILE A 71 10.19 0.59 -5.70
C ILE A 71 10.94 1.40 -6.76
N HIS A 72 10.32 2.47 -7.25
CA HIS A 72 10.85 3.26 -8.36
C HIS A 72 11.41 4.60 -7.87
N ASP A 73 12.62 4.94 -8.33
CA ASP A 73 13.12 6.31 -8.21
C ASP A 73 12.71 7.11 -9.45
N ILE A 74 11.49 7.67 -9.41
CA ILE A 74 10.96 8.45 -10.53
C ILE A 74 11.61 9.82 -10.67
N THR A 75 12.31 10.31 -9.64
CA THR A 75 12.94 11.64 -9.65
C THR A 75 14.15 11.71 -10.59
N THR A 76 14.76 10.57 -10.90
CA THR A 76 15.89 10.44 -11.82
C THR A 76 15.49 10.09 -13.24
N ALA A 77 14.20 10.09 -13.56
CA ALA A 77 13.71 9.71 -14.88
C ALA A 77 14.21 10.61 -15.99
N GLU A 78 14.60 10.00 -17.10
CA GLU A 78 15.01 10.66 -18.31
C GLU A 78 13.84 11.32 -19.05
N GLU A 79 14.13 12.23 -19.97
CA GLU A 79 13.10 12.85 -20.83
C GLU A 79 12.49 11.87 -21.83
N PHE A 80 13.26 10.87 -22.23
CA PHE A 80 12.85 9.85 -23.20
C PHE A 80 13.17 8.46 -22.67
N ARG A 81 12.32 7.52 -22.97
CA ARG A 81 12.48 6.10 -22.65
C ARG A 81 12.38 5.26 -23.93
N ALA A 82 13.15 4.20 -24.02
CA ALA A 82 13.06 3.26 -25.15
C ALA A 82 11.64 2.67 -25.25
N GLY A 83 11.09 2.64 -26.45
CA GLY A 83 9.75 2.10 -26.69
C GLY A 83 9.60 0.64 -26.26
N ASP A 84 10.65 -0.17 -26.43
CA ASP A 84 10.64 -1.56 -25.97
C ASP A 84 10.52 -1.70 -24.45
N MET A 85 11.12 -0.78 -23.70
CA MET A 85 10.95 -0.75 -22.23
C MET A 85 9.51 -0.40 -21.85
N VAL A 86 8.91 0.57 -22.52
CA VAL A 86 7.51 0.96 -22.25
C VAL A 86 6.56 -0.20 -22.59
N ARG A 87 6.76 -0.86 -23.75
CA ARG A 87 5.98 -2.06 -24.10
C ARG A 87 6.10 -3.15 -23.05
N ALA A 88 7.31 -3.43 -22.58
CA ALA A 88 7.55 -4.41 -21.53
C ALA A 88 6.84 -4.03 -20.20
N GLN A 89 6.86 -2.75 -19.83
CA GLN A 89 6.16 -2.26 -18.65
C GLN A 89 4.64 -2.42 -18.78
N ILE A 90 4.08 -2.13 -19.93
CA ILE A 90 2.64 -2.28 -20.20
C ILE A 90 2.21 -3.75 -20.10
N HIS A 91 2.99 -4.67 -20.67
CA HIS A 91 2.72 -6.10 -20.55
C HIS A 91 2.86 -6.60 -19.10
N ALA A 92 3.91 -6.19 -18.40
CA ALA A 92 4.11 -6.55 -17.01
C ALA A 92 2.98 -6.03 -16.09
N ALA A 93 2.48 -4.83 -16.36
CA ALA A 93 1.40 -4.22 -15.60
C ALA A 93 0.08 -4.99 -15.70
N ALA A 94 -0.14 -5.71 -16.79
CA ALA A 94 -1.33 -6.54 -16.99
C ALA A 94 -1.37 -7.78 -16.07
N GLN A 95 -0.25 -8.17 -15.48
CA GLN A 95 -0.13 -9.30 -14.56
C GLN A 95 -0.79 -10.59 -15.09
N GLY A 96 -0.58 -10.85 -16.38
CA GLY A 96 -1.09 -12.05 -17.07
C GLY A 96 -2.52 -11.94 -17.61
N GLN A 97 -3.26 -10.87 -17.32
CA GLN A 97 -4.63 -10.69 -17.82
C GLN A 97 -4.71 -10.49 -19.34
N ASP A 98 -3.60 -10.19 -19.98
CA ASP A 98 -3.48 -9.99 -21.45
C ASP A 98 -2.97 -11.22 -22.22
N VAL A 99 -2.67 -12.33 -21.54
CA VAL A 99 -2.07 -13.52 -22.16
C VAL A 99 -3.11 -14.42 -22.82
N ALA A 100 -4.23 -14.66 -22.12
CA ALA A 100 -5.34 -15.48 -22.61
C ALA A 100 -6.65 -15.02 -21.99
N LEU A 101 -7.78 -15.31 -22.64
CA LEU A 101 -9.10 -15.01 -22.10
C LEU A 101 -9.26 -15.58 -20.69
N PRO A 102 -9.38 -14.72 -19.66
CA PRO A 102 -9.56 -15.20 -18.30
C PRO A 102 -11.01 -15.66 -18.07
N ALA A 103 -11.18 -16.63 -17.16
CA ALA A 103 -12.50 -17.12 -16.74
C ALA A 103 -13.11 -16.15 -15.71
N LEU A 104 -13.47 -14.95 -16.14
CA LEU A 104 -13.96 -13.86 -15.32
C LEU A 104 -15.29 -13.34 -15.85
N TYR A 105 -15.94 -12.47 -15.08
CA TYR A 105 -17.23 -11.86 -15.37
C TYR A 105 -17.09 -10.33 -15.41
N GLU A 106 -17.69 -9.70 -16.41
CA GLU A 106 -17.87 -8.26 -16.49
C GLU A 106 -19.36 -7.94 -16.46
N SER A 107 -19.78 -7.07 -15.54
CA SER A 107 -21.21 -6.69 -15.39
C SER A 107 -22.15 -7.88 -15.22
N GLY A 108 -21.72 -8.91 -14.50
CA GLY A 108 -22.50 -10.12 -14.22
C GLY A 108 -22.57 -11.14 -15.35
N GLN A 109 -21.89 -10.89 -16.48
CA GLN A 109 -21.86 -11.79 -17.63
C GLN A 109 -20.46 -12.37 -17.84
N PRO A 110 -20.31 -13.60 -18.32
CA PRO A 110 -19.00 -14.15 -18.66
C PRO A 110 -18.29 -13.23 -19.66
N LEU A 111 -17.01 -12.98 -19.38
CA LEU A 111 -16.17 -12.19 -20.28
C LEU A 111 -16.03 -12.93 -21.62
N THR A 112 -16.40 -12.25 -22.70
CA THR A 112 -16.25 -12.79 -24.04
C THR A 112 -14.85 -12.54 -24.60
N GLU A 113 -14.39 -13.39 -25.53
CA GLU A 113 -13.12 -13.18 -26.21
C GLU A 113 -13.09 -11.85 -26.96
N GLN A 114 -14.19 -11.45 -27.57
CA GLN A 114 -14.30 -10.16 -28.25
C GLN A 114 -14.06 -8.98 -27.29
N ARG A 115 -14.76 -8.98 -26.15
CA ARG A 115 -14.61 -7.91 -25.14
C ARG A 115 -13.18 -7.88 -24.55
N TRP A 116 -12.62 -9.05 -24.26
CA TRP A 116 -11.26 -9.16 -23.77
C TRP A 116 -10.26 -8.56 -24.77
N ARG A 117 -10.37 -8.89 -26.04
CA ARG A 117 -9.51 -8.32 -27.11
C ARG A 117 -9.70 -6.82 -27.24
N GLU A 118 -10.94 -6.31 -27.19
CA GLU A 118 -11.21 -4.87 -27.24
C GLU A 118 -10.47 -4.13 -26.11
N VAL A 119 -10.51 -4.63 -24.89
CA VAL A 119 -9.80 -4.03 -23.75
C VAL A 119 -8.28 -4.11 -23.94
N CYS A 120 -7.76 -5.26 -24.32
CA CYS A 120 -6.31 -5.42 -24.56
C CYS A 120 -5.82 -4.53 -25.70
N ASP A 121 -6.54 -4.47 -26.82
CA ASP A 121 -6.19 -3.69 -28.00
C ASP A 121 -6.28 -2.18 -27.74
N SER A 122 -7.13 -1.75 -26.81
CA SER A 122 -7.26 -0.34 -26.45
C SER A 122 -5.97 0.27 -25.87
N ARG A 123 -5.00 -0.57 -25.48
CA ARG A 123 -3.66 -0.13 -25.05
C ARG A 123 -2.83 0.49 -26.18
N ALA A 124 -3.22 0.30 -27.46
CA ALA A 124 -2.54 0.85 -28.63
C ALA A 124 -1.02 0.60 -28.62
N ILE A 125 -0.59 -0.58 -28.20
CA ILE A 125 0.84 -0.93 -28.03
C ILE A 125 1.61 -0.78 -29.35
N GLU A 126 0.96 -1.07 -30.48
CA GLU A 126 1.53 -0.94 -31.82
C GLU A 126 1.84 0.51 -32.21
N GLU A 127 1.27 1.48 -31.53
CA GLU A 127 1.54 2.91 -31.79
C GLU A 127 2.78 3.43 -31.04
N ILE A 128 3.38 2.62 -30.16
CA ILE A 128 4.57 3.01 -29.42
C ILE A 128 5.78 3.03 -30.37
N GLY A 129 6.40 4.20 -30.50
CA GLY A 129 7.60 4.38 -31.33
C GLY A 129 8.87 3.85 -30.68
N ALA A 130 10.01 4.06 -31.31
CA ALA A 130 11.31 3.66 -30.77
C ALA A 130 11.68 4.41 -29.48
N HIS A 131 11.26 5.65 -29.39
CA HIS A 131 11.47 6.52 -28.21
C HIS A 131 10.15 7.10 -27.74
N VAL A 132 9.91 7.04 -26.45
CA VAL A 132 8.72 7.57 -25.79
C VAL A 132 9.12 8.79 -24.99
N SER A 133 8.41 9.91 -25.20
CA SER A 133 8.54 11.08 -24.36
C SER A 133 7.95 10.81 -22.99
N VAL A 134 8.74 11.00 -21.94
CA VAL A 134 8.31 10.84 -20.54
C VAL A 134 7.73 12.15 -20.06
N ARG A 135 6.43 12.19 -19.81
CA ARG A 135 5.71 13.42 -19.49
C ARG A 135 5.39 13.49 -18.00
N PRO A 136 5.85 14.54 -17.30
CA PRO A 136 5.54 14.71 -15.88
C PRO A 136 4.09 15.14 -15.68
N ALA A 137 3.42 14.47 -14.75
CA ALA A 137 2.06 14.80 -14.33
C ALA A 137 1.89 14.57 -12.82
N VAL A 138 0.85 15.17 -12.27
CA VAL A 138 0.48 15.04 -10.85
C VAL A 138 -0.98 14.62 -10.79
N THR A 139 -1.30 13.67 -9.93
CA THR A 139 -2.68 13.26 -9.68
C THR A 139 -3.44 14.37 -8.95
N VAL A 140 -4.68 14.61 -9.34
CA VAL A 140 -5.52 15.67 -8.76
C VAL A 140 -6.67 15.12 -7.90
N ARG A 141 -6.71 13.82 -7.72
CA ARG A 141 -7.65 13.10 -6.86
C ARG A 141 -7.08 11.75 -6.49
N ARG A 142 -7.69 11.08 -5.50
CA ARG A 142 -7.44 9.65 -5.27
C ARG A 142 -7.76 8.89 -6.55
N THR A 143 -6.81 8.12 -7.04
CA THR A 143 -6.82 7.62 -8.42
C THR A 143 -6.55 6.12 -8.44
N ASP A 144 -7.45 5.37 -9.08
CA ASP A 144 -7.24 3.95 -9.35
C ASP A 144 -6.14 3.75 -10.38
N VAL A 145 -5.24 2.82 -10.13
CA VAL A 145 -4.24 2.34 -11.09
C VAL A 145 -4.65 0.96 -11.55
N ARG A 146 -4.99 0.83 -12.82
CA ARG A 146 -5.61 -0.34 -13.42
C ARG A 146 -4.60 -1.19 -14.17
N LEU A 147 -4.81 -2.50 -14.18
CA LEU A 147 -3.96 -3.43 -14.93
C LEU A 147 -4.16 -3.31 -16.45
N LEU A 148 -5.38 -3.00 -16.87
CA LEU A 148 -5.78 -2.73 -18.25
C LEU A 148 -6.62 -1.44 -18.28
N PRO A 149 -6.70 -0.74 -19.43
CA PRO A 149 -7.41 0.54 -19.51
C PRO A 149 -8.93 0.36 -19.59
N SER A 150 -9.52 -0.03 -18.47
CA SER A 150 -10.97 -0.21 -18.32
C SER A 150 -11.38 0.14 -16.89
N ASP A 151 -12.50 0.84 -16.76
CA ASP A 151 -13.16 1.09 -15.47
C ASP A 151 -14.15 -0.03 -15.11
N ALA A 152 -14.55 -0.85 -16.08
CA ALA A 152 -15.34 -2.04 -15.82
C ALA A 152 -14.48 -3.09 -15.10
N GLY A 153 -14.98 -3.60 -13.98
CA GLY A 153 -14.30 -4.62 -13.20
C GLY A 153 -14.46 -6.02 -13.80
N TRP A 154 -13.44 -6.86 -13.58
CA TRP A 154 -13.47 -8.28 -13.92
C TRP A 154 -13.42 -9.11 -12.65
N PHE A 155 -14.43 -9.94 -12.43
CA PHE A 155 -14.64 -10.66 -11.18
C PHE A 155 -14.69 -12.18 -11.39
N SER A 156 -14.34 -12.95 -10.38
CA SER A 156 -14.36 -14.43 -10.46
C SER A 156 -15.77 -15.04 -10.33
N ALA A 157 -16.76 -14.24 -9.96
CA ALA A 157 -18.17 -14.65 -9.87
C ALA A 157 -19.08 -13.54 -10.39
N PRO A 158 -20.27 -13.88 -10.95
CA PRO A 158 -21.13 -12.88 -11.61
C PRO A 158 -21.74 -11.85 -10.66
N HIS A 159 -21.84 -12.14 -9.37
CA HIS A 159 -22.37 -11.25 -8.34
C HIS A 159 -21.30 -10.58 -7.48
N ASP A 160 -20.04 -10.91 -7.67
CA ASP A 160 -18.93 -10.25 -6.97
C ASP A 160 -18.78 -8.82 -7.50
N VAL A 161 -18.60 -7.88 -6.57
CA VAL A 161 -18.33 -6.45 -6.85
C VAL A 161 -17.10 -5.95 -6.06
N ARG A 162 -16.41 -6.82 -5.35
CA ARG A 162 -15.34 -6.46 -4.41
C ARG A 162 -13.94 -6.75 -4.93
N TYR A 163 -13.75 -7.90 -5.56
CA TYR A 163 -12.42 -8.39 -5.95
C TYR A 163 -12.21 -8.25 -7.45
N ASP A 164 -12.06 -7.00 -7.88
CA ASP A 164 -11.82 -6.65 -9.27
C ASP A 164 -10.40 -7.05 -9.68
N ALA A 165 -10.29 -8.02 -10.58
CA ALA A 165 -9.00 -8.51 -11.08
C ALA A 165 -8.18 -7.44 -11.83
N LEU A 166 -8.80 -6.35 -12.27
CA LEU A 166 -8.12 -5.24 -12.94
C LEU A 166 -7.66 -4.14 -11.98
N GLN A 167 -8.04 -4.21 -10.71
CA GLN A 167 -7.63 -3.22 -9.71
C GLN A 167 -6.22 -3.54 -9.19
N GLY A 168 -5.26 -2.68 -9.49
CA GLY A 168 -3.88 -2.82 -9.02
C GLY A 168 -3.66 -2.12 -7.68
N THR A 169 -3.81 -0.82 -7.67
CA THR A 169 -3.62 0.03 -6.50
C THR A 169 -4.37 1.34 -6.65
N VAL A 170 -4.25 2.19 -5.65
CA VAL A 170 -4.66 3.60 -5.72
C VAL A 170 -3.47 4.49 -5.39
N THR A 171 -3.45 5.69 -5.96
CA THR A 171 -2.53 6.77 -5.57
C THR A 171 -3.30 7.85 -4.83
N ASP A 172 -2.59 8.57 -3.97
CA ASP A 172 -3.14 9.75 -3.32
C ASP A 172 -3.25 10.92 -4.32
N PRO A 173 -4.05 11.95 -4.03
CA PRO A 173 -3.92 13.24 -4.70
C PRO A 173 -2.50 13.79 -4.51
N GLY A 174 -2.00 14.53 -5.50
CA GLY A 174 -0.66 15.14 -5.40
C GLY A 174 0.50 14.16 -5.60
N GLU A 175 0.25 12.94 -6.04
CA GLU A 175 1.32 12.01 -6.43
C GLU A 175 1.91 12.43 -7.76
N ALA A 176 3.23 12.60 -7.78
CA ALA A 176 3.97 12.81 -9.02
C ALA A 176 4.07 11.49 -9.77
N VAL A 177 3.73 11.50 -11.03
CA VAL A 177 3.77 10.32 -11.90
C VAL A 177 4.45 10.65 -13.24
N LEU A 178 4.91 9.61 -13.92
CA LEU A 178 5.47 9.71 -15.25
C LEU A 178 4.47 9.11 -16.24
N VAL A 179 3.98 9.89 -17.17
CA VAL A 179 3.08 9.44 -18.24
C VAL A 179 3.91 8.94 -19.41
N LEU A 180 3.75 7.66 -19.76
CA LEU A 180 4.56 6.96 -20.75
C LEU A 180 3.80 6.66 -22.04
N HIS A 181 2.47 6.55 -21.98
CA HIS A 181 1.64 6.19 -23.14
C HIS A 181 0.19 6.56 -22.87
N GLY A 182 -0.64 6.55 -23.90
CA GLY A 182 -2.08 6.75 -23.81
C GLY A 182 -2.87 5.62 -24.46
N SER A 183 -4.07 5.34 -23.95
CA SER A 183 -4.99 4.44 -24.61
C SER A 183 -5.46 5.02 -25.96
N ARG A 184 -5.97 4.15 -26.85
CA ARG A 184 -6.39 4.53 -28.21
C ARG A 184 -7.44 5.63 -28.21
N ASP A 185 -8.37 5.59 -27.28
CA ASP A 185 -9.45 6.58 -27.12
C ASP A 185 -9.07 7.82 -26.30
N GLY A 186 -7.83 7.85 -25.77
CA GLY A 186 -7.32 8.94 -24.94
C GLY A 186 -7.92 9.02 -23.53
N ARG A 187 -8.76 8.06 -23.13
CA ARG A 187 -9.38 8.06 -21.80
C ARG A 187 -8.44 7.66 -20.68
N TYR A 188 -7.43 6.88 -20.98
CA TYR A 188 -6.47 6.34 -20.00
C TYR A 188 -5.04 6.72 -20.39
N ALA A 189 -4.24 6.98 -19.37
CA ALA A 189 -2.80 7.15 -19.50
C ALA A 189 -2.09 6.00 -18.77
N PHE A 190 -1.04 5.46 -19.39
CA PHE A 190 -0.15 4.52 -18.75
C PHE A 190 0.91 5.29 -17.97
N VAL A 191 0.99 5.06 -16.68
CA VAL A 191 1.86 5.80 -15.78
C VAL A 191 2.78 4.89 -14.99
N GLU A 192 3.96 5.42 -14.66
CA GLU A 192 4.84 4.90 -13.63
C GLU A 192 4.73 5.79 -12.39
N THR A 193 4.46 5.17 -11.26
CA THR A 193 4.45 5.84 -9.95
C THR A 193 5.66 5.39 -9.13
N ARG A 194 5.83 5.91 -7.92
CA ARG A 194 6.89 5.51 -7.00
C ARG A 194 6.92 4.00 -6.69
N ASP A 195 5.80 3.30 -6.83
CA ASP A 195 5.68 1.90 -6.42
C ASP A 195 4.87 1.01 -7.38
N TYR A 196 4.40 1.56 -8.49
CA TYR A 196 3.52 0.83 -9.40
C TYR A 196 3.61 1.32 -10.83
N CYS A 197 3.14 0.49 -11.79
CA CYS A 197 2.86 0.89 -13.16
C CYS A 197 1.47 0.43 -13.55
N GLY A 198 0.72 1.26 -14.25
CA GLY A 198 -0.61 0.88 -14.72
C GLY A 198 -1.35 2.02 -15.40
N TRP A 199 -2.62 1.80 -15.64
CA TRP A 199 -3.51 2.69 -16.37
C TRP A 199 -4.35 3.50 -15.42
N VAL A 200 -4.38 4.82 -15.62
CA VAL A 200 -5.19 5.75 -14.83
C VAL A 200 -6.11 6.56 -15.74
N ASP A 201 -7.25 6.99 -15.21
CA ASP A 201 -8.12 7.93 -15.92
C ASP A 201 -7.33 9.22 -16.20
N GLU A 202 -7.24 9.61 -17.46
CA GLU A 202 -6.47 10.78 -17.88
C GLU A 202 -6.95 12.06 -17.19
N ARG A 203 -8.26 12.15 -16.89
CA ARG A 203 -8.85 13.30 -16.18
C ARG A 203 -8.40 13.40 -14.72
N ALA A 204 -7.82 12.35 -14.15
CA ALA A 204 -7.22 12.38 -12.83
C ALA A 204 -5.80 12.98 -12.81
N LEU A 205 -5.24 13.28 -13.96
CA LEU A 205 -3.88 13.80 -14.14
C LEU A 205 -3.90 15.28 -14.53
N ALA A 206 -2.94 16.03 -14.01
CA ALA A 206 -2.63 17.37 -14.47
C ALA A 206 -1.16 17.43 -14.89
N PHE A 207 -0.92 17.86 -16.13
CA PHE A 207 0.43 17.97 -16.69
C PHE A 207 1.11 19.24 -16.21
N THR A 208 2.42 19.17 -16.02
CA THR A 208 3.21 20.31 -15.56
C THR A 208 4.66 20.21 -16.01
N ASP A 209 5.46 21.23 -15.76
CA ASP A 209 6.90 21.21 -15.97
C ASP A 209 7.60 20.36 -14.88
N ARG A 210 8.85 20.00 -15.14
CA ARG A 210 9.64 19.14 -14.24
C ARG A 210 9.97 19.80 -12.91
N GLU A 211 10.13 21.10 -12.86
CA GLU A 211 10.45 21.81 -11.62
C GLU A 211 9.26 21.77 -10.67
N THR A 212 8.07 22.14 -11.15
CA THR A 212 6.82 22.05 -10.37
C THR A 212 6.54 20.58 -9.97
N TRP A 213 6.73 19.64 -10.88
CA TRP A 213 6.55 18.21 -10.64
C TRP A 213 7.45 17.72 -9.50
N ARG A 214 8.73 18.13 -9.46
CA ARG A 214 9.65 17.76 -8.37
C ARG A 214 9.19 18.28 -7.02
N GLY A 215 8.51 19.40 -6.98
CA GLY A 215 7.90 19.93 -5.75
C GLY A 215 6.83 19.00 -5.17
N PHE A 216 6.25 18.11 -5.97
CA PHE A 216 5.34 17.04 -5.51
C PHE A 216 6.06 15.70 -5.32
N ALA A 217 7.02 15.35 -6.18
CA ALA A 217 7.76 14.10 -6.11
C ALA A 217 8.69 14.03 -4.88
N ALA A 218 9.36 15.12 -4.58
CA ALA A 218 10.31 15.23 -3.48
C ALA A 218 10.22 16.63 -2.82
N PRO A 219 9.11 16.93 -2.15
CA PRO A 219 8.94 18.23 -1.49
C PRO A 219 9.96 18.41 -0.37
N GLU A 220 10.56 19.60 -0.29
CA GLU A 220 11.48 19.96 0.79
C GLU A 220 10.72 20.20 2.09
N GLU A 221 9.60 20.90 2.00
CA GLU A 221 8.69 21.15 3.10
C GLU A 221 7.35 20.47 2.84
N PHE A 222 6.91 19.64 3.77
CA PHE A 222 5.67 18.88 3.63
C PHE A 222 5.10 18.47 4.97
N PHE A 223 3.84 18.09 4.93
CA PHE A 223 3.14 17.41 6.03
C PHE A 223 2.83 15.97 5.67
N THR A 224 2.86 15.11 6.68
CA THR A 224 2.45 13.72 6.55
C THR A 224 1.10 13.52 7.21
N VAL A 225 0.20 12.84 6.53
CA VAL A 225 -1.12 12.46 7.07
C VAL A 225 -0.93 11.35 8.11
N THR A 226 -1.41 11.58 9.33
CA THR A 226 -1.28 10.67 10.47
C THR A 226 -2.60 10.08 10.95
N THR A 227 -3.68 10.40 10.28
CA THR A 227 -4.99 9.75 10.46
C THR A 227 -5.25 8.74 9.36
N ALA A 228 -6.22 7.84 9.56
CA ALA A 228 -6.55 6.80 8.57
C ALA A 228 -6.83 7.39 7.19
N GLN A 229 -7.59 8.47 7.13
CA GLN A 229 -7.87 9.23 5.92
C GLN A 229 -7.97 10.71 6.26
N LEU A 230 -7.60 11.56 5.31
CA LEU A 230 -7.79 13.01 5.37
C LEU A 230 -8.53 13.47 4.13
N ARG A 231 -9.74 14.01 4.32
CA ARG A 231 -10.51 14.68 3.27
C ARG A 231 -10.41 16.18 3.46
N ILE A 232 -10.07 16.89 2.39
CA ILE A 232 -9.98 18.35 2.44
C ILE A 232 -11.39 18.94 2.31
N ALA A 233 -11.81 19.74 3.28
CA ALA A 233 -13.12 20.35 3.29
C ALA A 233 -13.32 21.27 2.06
N GLY A 234 -14.44 21.11 1.35
CA GLY A 234 -14.74 21.82 0.12
C GLY A 234 -14.02 21.29 -1.13
N GLU A 235 -13.21 20.24 -1.00
CA GLU A 235 -12.43 19.61 -2.04
C GLU A 235 -12.61 18.08 -1.94
N GLU A 236 -13.78 17.58 -2.18
CA GLU A 236 -14.16 16.18 -1.93
C GLU A 236 -13.28 15.16 -2.69
N GLN A 237 -12.72 15.55 -3.83
CA GLN A 237 -11.79 14.72 -4.61
C GLN A 237 -10.42 14.56 -3.93
N LEU A 238 -10.07 15.45 -2.99
CA LEU A 238 -8.80 15.41 -2.28
C LEU A 238 -8.94 14.55 -1.01
N LEU A 239 -8.91 13.26 -1.22
CA LEU A 239 -8.91 12.22 -0.18
C LEU A 239 -7.54 11.57 -0.10
N TYR A 240 -6.83 11.87 0.98
CA TYR A 240 -5.48 11.35 1.24
C TYR A 240 -5.52 10.18 2.20
N GLN A 241 -4.65 9.20 1.95
CA GLN A 241 -4.45 8.05 2.84
C GLN A 241 -3.45 8.39 3.95
N LEU A 242 -3.46 7.60 5.00
CA LEU A 242 -2.40 7.58 6.02
C LEU A 242 -1.02 7.54 5.33
N GLY A 243 -0.10 8.36 5.81
CA GLY A 243 1.26 8.42 5.31
C GLY A 243 1.46 9.25 4.05
N ALA A 244 0.40 9.76 3.44
CA ALA A 244 0.52 10.65 2.28
C ALA A 244 1.28 11.93 2.66
N LYS A 245 2.14 12.39 1.75
CA LYS A 245 2.86 13.66 1.86
C LYS A 245 2.12 14.74 1.10
N ILE A 246 1.90 15.87 1.75
CA ILE A 246 1.30 17.05 1.14
C ILE A 246 2.30 18.20 1.25
N PRO A 247 2.79 18.74 0.13
CA PRO A 247 3.70 19.88 0.17
C PRO A 247 3.05 21.05 0.92
N GLY A 248 3.80 21.69 1.79
CA GLY A 248 3.27 22.77 2.60
C GLY A 248 4.19 23.14 3.73
N ARG A 249 3.81 24.21 4.43
CA ARG A 249 4.57 24.74 5.57
C ARG A 249 3.66 25.34 6.62
N ARG A 250 4.20 25.46 7.82
CA ARG A 250 3.56 26.18 8.91
C ARG A 250 3.89 27.67 8.81
N SER A 251 2.88 28.52 8.91
CA SER A 251 3.08 29.96 9.02
C SER A 251 3.42 30.39 10.44
N SER A 252 3.85 31.64 10.61
CA SER A 252 4.23 32.20 11.91
C SER A 252 3.10 32.22 12.94
N ASP A 253 1.84 32.22 12.51
CA ASP A 253 0.65 32.10 13.37
C ASP A 253 0.26 30.65 13.72
N GLY A 254 1.05 29.67 13.30
CA GLY A 254 0.85 28.26 13.55
C GLY A 254 -0.11 27.56 12.58
N ALA A 255 -0.70 28.27 11.62
CA ALA A 255 -1.58 27.65 10.63
C ALA A 255 -0.80 26.79 9.64
N ILE A 256 -1.43 25.71 9.18
CA ILE A 256 -0.89 24.81 8.17
C ILE A 256 -1.34 25.30 6.79
N HIS A 257 -0.40 25.58 5.91
CA HIS A 257 -0.64 25.96 4.52
C HIS A 257 -0.16 24.85 3.60
N LEU A 258 -1.08 24.29 2.82
CA LEU A 258 -0.84 23.17 1.91
C LEU A 258 -0.88 23.62 0.45
N SER A 259 -0.08 22.95 -0.38
CA SER A 259 -0.13 23.05 -1.83
C SER A 259 -1.04 21.93 -2.36
N LEU A 260 -2.21 22.31 -2.87
CA LEU A 260 -3.24 21.36 -3.33
C LEU A 260 -3.23 21.30 -4.86
N PRO A 261 -3.26 20.09 -5.46
CA PRO A 261 -3.26 19.92 -6.90
C PRO A 261 -4.65 20.11 -7.49
N VAL A 262 -4.77 20.95 -8.51
CA VAL A 262 -5.99 21.17 -9.25
C VAL A 262 -5.68 21.05 -10.75
N ARG A 263 -6.61 20.48 -11.51
CA ARG A 263 -6.53 20.39 -12.96
C ARG A 263 -7.35 21.49 -13.60
N ASP A 264 -6.74 22.29 -14.47
CA ASP A 264 -7.44 23.30 -15.25
C ASP A 264 -8.18 22.71 -16.46
N ALA A 265 -8.93 23.51 -17.19
CA ALA A 265 -9.68 23.07 -18.35
C ALA A 265 -8.81 22.52 -19.49
N GLY A 266 -7.53 22.94 -19.56
CA GLY A 266 -6.55 22.46 -20.53
C GLY A 266 -5.80 21.20 -20.08
N GLY A 267 -6.07 20.66 -18.89
CA GLY A 267 -5.38 19.48 -18.37
C GLY A 267 -4.06 19.81 -17.66
N HIS A 268 -3.80 21.05 -17.35
CA HIS A 268 -2.58 21.50 -16.69
C HIS A 268 -2.75 21.64 -15.19
N LEU A 269 -1.65 21.48 -14.46
CA LEU A 269 -1.63 21.62 -13.01
C LEU A 269 -1.73 23.09 -12.60
N VAL A 270 -2.66 23.36 -11.71
CA VAL A 270 -2.74 24.59 -10.93
C VAL A 270 -2.53 24.22 -9.47
N VAL A 271 -1.58 24.84 -8.82
CA VAL A 271 -1.33 24.64 -7.40
C VAL A 271 -2.15 25.64 -6.60
N ARG A 272 -3.13 25.14 -5.85
CA ARG A 272 -3.96 25.98 -5.00
C ARG A 272 -3.48 25.92 -3.55
N LYS A 273 -3.50 27.05 -2.86
CA LYS A 273 -3.17 27.10 -1.43
C LYS A 273 -4.38 26.77 -0.57
N GLY A 274 -4.24 25.75 0.26
CA GLY A 274 -5.21 25.39 1.28
C GLY A 274 -4.71 25.73 2.67
N ARG A 275 -5.62 26.10 3.57
CA ARG A 275 -5.30 26.35 4.98
C ARG A 275 -6.09 25.37 5.85
N LEU A 276 -5.39 24.67 6.75
CA LEU A 276 -6.00 23.72 7.68
C LEU A 276 -5.65 24.08 9.12
N PRO A 277 -6.55 23.79 10.08
CA PRO A 277 -6.21 23.87 11.48
C PRO A 277 -5.19 22.79 11.84
N ASP A 278 -4.34 23.08 12.81
CA ASP A 278 -3.44 22.08 13.40
C ASP A 278 -4.19 21.29 14.49
N ASP A 279 -4.87 20.25 14.08
CA ASP A 279 -5.74 19.42 14.93
C ASP A 279 -5.24 17.98 15.11
N GLY A 280 -3.98 17.72 14.79
CA GLY A 280 -3.34 16.41 14.98
C GLY A 280 -3.49 15.44 13.83
N ARG A 281 -4.18 15.81 12.73
CA ARG A 281 -4.31 14.95 11.54
C ARG A 281 -3.08 14.97 10.63
N LEU A 282 -2.23 15.97 10.80
CA LEU A 282 -1.01 16.18 10.04
C LEU A 282 0.17 16.38 10.98
N VAL A 283 1.32 15.91 10.59
CA VAL A 283 2.61 16.21 11.22
C VAL A 283 3.53 16.83 10.20
N GLU A 284 4.28 17.85 10.62
CA GLU A 284 5.31 18.46 9.77
C GLU A 284 6.47 17.49 9.58
N GLY A 285 6.86 17.28 8.32
CA GLY A 285 7.81 16.22 7.99
C GLY A 285 7.24 14.82 8.23
N ARG A 286 8.07 13.92 8.71
CA ARG A 286 7.72 12.53 9.01
C ARG A 286 7.75 12.26 10.50
N LEU A 287 6.95 11.29 10.94
CA LEU A 287 7.08 10.74 12.29
C LEU A 287 8.39 9.94 12.42
N PRO A 288 9.09 10.02 13.56
CA PRO A 288 10.15 9.06 13.86
C PRO A 288 9.57 7.64 13.95
N LEU A 289 10.35 6.66 13.50
CA LEU A 289 9.96 5.26 13.57
C LEU A 289 10.18 4.76 15.00
N THR A 290 9.16 4.93 15.83
CA THR A 290 9.14 4.51 17.22
C THR A 290 8.08 3.43 17.47
N HIS A 291 8.21 2.70 18.57
CA HIS A 291 7.19 1.72 18.96
C HIS A 291 5.81 2.37 19.12
N ASN A 292 5.72 3.48 19.81
CA ASN A 292 4.43 4.11 20.09
C ASN A 292 3.80 4.76 18.85
N ASN A 293 4.60 5.38 17.99
CA ASN A 293 4.09 5.89 16.72
C ASN A 293 3.57 4.77 15.83
N LEU A 294 4.29 3.66 15.75
CA LEU A 294 3.87 2.49 15.00
C LEU A 294 2.53 1.95 15.51
N VAL A 295 2.37 1.80 16.83
CA VAL A 295 1.12 1.35 17.46
C VAL A 295 -0.02 2.33 17.14
N ARG A 296 0.17 3.62 17.34
CA ARG A 296 -0.87 4.62 17.07
C ARG A 296 -1.33 4.61 15.63
N LEU A 297 -0.38 4.55 14.69
CA LEU A 297 -0.69 4.50 13.26
C LEU A 297 -1.43 3.20 12.90
N ALA A 298 -0.97 2.07 13.43
CA ALA A 298 -1.61 0.77 13.17
C ALA A 298 -3.07 0.75 13.64
N PHE A 299 -3.35 1.24 14.83
CA PHE A 299 -4.70 1.25 15.41
C PHE A 299 -5.59 2.37 14.86
N SER A 300 -5.03 3.36 14.16
CA SER A 300 -5.83 4.45 13.56
C SER A 300 -6.84 3.96 12.54
N SER A 301 -6.58 2.82 11.91
CA SER A 301 -7.45 2.19 10.90
C SER A 301 -8.21 0.97 11.41
N LEU A 302 -8.19 0.71 12.72
CA LEU A 302 -8.87 -0.46 13.30
C LEU A 302 -10.35 -0.50 12.91
N TYR A 303 -10.81 -1.66 12.44
CA TYR A 303 -12.17 -1.93 11.96
C TYR A 303 -12.59 -1.19 10.70
N THR A 304 -11.70 -0.48 10.01
CA THR A 304 -12.01 0.05 8.69
C THR A 304 -12.15 -1.08 7.67
N GLU A 305 -13.01 -0.87 6.67
CA GLU A 305 -13.33 -1.88 5.68
C GLU A 305 -12.15 -2.18 4.76
N TYR A 306 -11.94 -3.47 4.48
CA TYR A 306 -10.97 -3.95 3.49
C TYR A 306 -11.41 -3.55 2.08
N GLY A 307 -10.46 -3.05 1.28
CA GLY A 307 -10.67 -2.74 -0.13
C GLY A 307 -9.55 -3.34 -0.98
N TRP A 308 -9.87 -4.33 -1.79
CA TRP A 308 -8.93 -4.95 -2.72
C TRP A 308 -8.29 -3.91 -3.64
N GLY A 309 -6.95 -3.83 -3.66
CA GLY A 309 -6.23 -2.83 -4.46
C GLY A 309 -6.56 -1.38 -4.08
N GLY A 310 -7.11 -1.12 -2.90
CA GLY A 310 -7.55 0.20 -2.47
C GLY A 310 -8.93 0.60 -2.95
N ALA A 311 -9.70 -0.31 -3.51
CA ALA A 311 -11.06 -0.05 -3.99
C ALA A 311 -11.97 0.41 -2.84
N ASN A 312 -13.02 1.16 -3.19
CA ASN A 312 -14.04 1.66 -2.25
C ASN A 312 -13.46 2.48 -1.09
N GLU A 313 -12.45 3.31 -1.38
CA GLU A 313 -11.74 4.12 -0.39
C GLU A 313 -11.08 3.29 0.74
N GLY A 314 -10.86 2.00 0.49
CA GLY A 314 -10.28 1.06 1.46
C GLY A 314 -8.78 0.86 1.28
N MET A 315 -8.27 -0.12 2.03
CA MET A 315 -6.90 -0.64 1.94
C MET A 315 -6.96 -2.16 1.90
N ASP A 316 -5.94 -2.79 1.35
CA ASP A 316 -5.69 -4.22 1.50
C ASP A 316 -4.54 -4.48 2.49
N CYS A 317 -4.14 -5.73 2.65
CA CYS A 317 -3.15 -6.11 3.66
C CYS A 317 -1.80 -5.42 3.44
N SER A 318 -1.34 -5.32 2.22
CA SER A 318 -0.03 -4.76 1.88
C SER A 318 -0.03 -3.23 1.86
N SER A 319 -1.10 -2.57 1.40
CA SER A 319 -1.19 -1.11 1.46
C SER A 319 -1.37 -0.61 2.89
N TYR A 320 -2.03 -1.37 3.76
CA TYR A 320 -2.14 -1.07 5.18
C TYR A 320 -0.76 -0.90 5.84
N VAL A 321 0.11 -1.91 5.71
CA VAL A 321 1.46 -1.83 6.30
C VAL A 321 2.35 -0.84 5.55
N GLN A 322 2.20 -0.72 4.24
CA GLN A 322 2.94 0.26 3.43
C GLN A 322 2.66 1.69 3.91
N ASN A 323 1.40 2.05 4.14
CA ASN A 323 0.99 3.37 4.60
C ASN A 323 1.54 3.70 6.00
N ILE A 324 1.53 2.74 6.92
CA ILE A 324 2.09 2.90 8.27
C ILE A 324 3.59 3.24 8.18
N TYR A 325 4.35 2.45 7.45
CA TYR A 325 5.80 2.64 7.35
C TYR A 325 6.19 3.91 6.60
N ARG A 326 5.46 4.29 5.55
CA ARG A 326 5.76 5.53 4.83
C ARG A 326 5.56 6.77 5.69
N ALA A 327 4.59 6.76 6.62
CA ALA A 327 4.41 7.85 7.59
C ALA A 327 5.65 8.06 8.47
N MET A 328 6.47 7.02 8.62
CA MET A 328 7.70 7.03 9.41
C MET A 328 8.98 7.02 8.54
N GLY A 329 8.84 7.28 7.24
CA GLY A 329 9.99 7.49 6.35
C GLY A 329 10.56 6.24 5.68
N VAL A 330 9.86 5.11 5.74
CA VAL A 330 10.24 3.88 5.04
C VAL A 330 9.25 3.61 3.90
N GLU A 331 9.74 3.67 2.66
CA GLU A 331 8.96 3.32 1.48
C GLU A 331 9.09 1.82 1.21
N LEU A 332 8.00 1.09 1.43
CA LEU A 332 7.90 -0.34 1.14
C LEU A 332 7.35 -0.57 -0.27
N PRO A 333 7.64 -1.72 -0.89
CA PRO A 333 6.95 -2.14 -2.11
C PRO A 333 5.44 -2.24 -1.90
N ARG A 334 4.68 -2.19 -3.00
CA ARG A 334 3.22 -2.19 -2.93
C ARG A 334 2.64 -3.55 -2.54
N ASP A 335 3.15 -4.63 -3.09
CA ASP A 335 2.58 -5.98 -2.93
C ASP A 335 3.31 -6.78 -1.84
N ALA A 336 2.58 -7.66 -1.16
CA ALA A 336 3.10 -8.45 -0.04
C ALA A 336 4.30 -9.31 -0.41
N ASP A 337 4.29 -9.95 -1.57
CA ASP A 337 5.39 -10.77 -2.07
C ASP A 337 6.67 -9.96 -2.33
N MET A 338 6.52 -8.71 -2.76
CA MET A 338 7.63 -7.77 -2.93
C MET A 338 8.12 -7.22 -1.58
N GLN A 339 7.21 -6.95 -0.65
CA GLN A 339 7.56 -6.53 0.70
C GLN A 339 8.38 -7.61 1.42
N GLU A 340 8.09 -8.87 1.18
CA GLU A 340 8.83 -10.01 1.71
C GLU A 340 10.32 -10.00 1.29
N ARG A 341 10.66 -9.34 0.19
CA ARG A 341 12.02 -9.24 -0.35
C ARG A 341 12.87 -8.13 0.27
N VAL A 342 12.30 -7.23 1.07
CA VAL A 342 12.97 -6.01 1.54
C VAL A 342 14.20 -6.32 2.41
N ARG A 343 14.14 -7.35 3.25
CA ARG A 343 15.24 -7.76 4.13
C ARG A 343 15.38 -9.28 4.23
N SER A 344 16.40 -9.70 4.99
CA SER A 344 16.59 -11.11 5.32
C SER A 344 15.37 -11.70 5.99
N LEU A 345 15.05 -12.92 5.65
CA LEU A 345 13.92 -13.67 6.19
C LEU A 345 14.35 -14.51 7.39
N LEU A 346 13.49 -14.62 8.39
CA LEU A 346 13.54 -15.66 9.40
C LEU A 346 12.45 -16.67 9.05
N PRO A 347 12.80 -17.88 8.55
CA PRO A 347 11.79 -18.86 8.15
C PRO A 347 11.03 -19.40 9.35
N LEU A 348 9.70 -19.44 9.23
CA LEU A 348 8.79 -20.08 10.19
C LEU A 348 8.00 -21.23 9.57
N ALA A 349 8.18 -21.46 8.27
CA ALA A 349 7.54 -22.53 7.56
C ALA A 349 8.01 -23.91 8.07
N GLY A 350 7.08 -24.87 8.16
CA GLY A 350 7.39 -26.22 8.62
C GLY A 350 7.63 -26.37 10.12
N LEU A 351 7.56 -25.29 10.89
CA LEU A 351 7.69 -25.31 12.35
C LEU A 351 6.34 -25.61 13.02
N SER A 352 6.37 -26.28 14.17
CA SER A 352 5.22 -26.39 15.04
C SER A 352 4.80 -25.03 15.59
N THR A 353 3.58 -24.92 16.12
CA THR A 353 3.11 -23.69 16.78
C THR A 353 4.04 -23.27 17.92
N ALA A 354 4.51 -24.21 18.75
CA ALA A 354 5.43 -23.93 19.84
C ALA A 354 6.77 -23.37 19.35
N GLU A 355 7.35 -23.97 18.32
CA GLU A 355 8.61 -23.51 17.71
C GLU A 355 8.46 -22.13 17.06
N ARG A 356 7.34 -21.85 16.38
CA ARG A 356 7.05 -20.53 15.85
C ARG A 356 6.96 -19.48 16.95
N TYR A 357 6.26 -19.78 18.05
CA TYR A 357 6.12 -18.89 19.19
C TYR A 357 7.44 -18.60 19.87
N GLU A 358 8.31 -19.60 19.97
CA GLU A 358 9.66 -19.44 20.51
C GLU A 358 10.50 -18.50 19.65
N ARG A 359 10.47 -18.66 18.33
CA ARG A 359 11.18 -17.76 17.41
C ARG A 359 10.62 -16.34 17.44
N LEU A 360 9.31 -16.18 17.51
CA LEU A 360 8.66 -14.88 17.62
C LEU A 360 8.99 -14.14 18.91
N ALA A 361 9.40 -14.85 19.97
CA ALA A 361 9.87 -14.23 21.21
C ALA A 361 11.10 -13.32 21.02
N GLN A 362 11.88 -13.58 19.98
CA GLN A 362 13.11 -12.84 19.66
C GLN A 362 12.86 -11.69 18.67
N VAL A 363 11.64 -11.54 18.20
CA VAL A 363 11.25 -10.59 17.15
C VAL A 363 10.63 -9.36 17.79
N PRO A 364 11.11 -8.15 17.44
CA PRO A 364 10.52 -6.93 17.96
C PRO A 364 9.13 -6.68 17.37
N PRO A 365 8.23 -6.06 18.14
CA PRO A 365 7.00 -5.50 17.59
C PRO A 365 7.29 -4.56 16.44
N GLY A 366 6.43 -4.57 15.43
CA GLY A 366 6.61 -3.82 14.19
C GLY A 366 7.21 -4.65 13.05
N ALA A 367 7.70 -5.84 13.33
CA ALA A 367 8.10 -6.78 12.27
C ALA A 367 6.90 -7.16 11.40
N LEU A 368 7.16 -7.36 10.11
CA LEU A 368 6.16 -7.85 9.18
C LEU A 368 6.22 -9.37 9.10
N LEU A 369 5.07 -10.02 9.26
CA LEU A 369 4.90 -11.46 9.13
C LEU A 369 4.18 -11.77 7.82
N PHE A 370 4.69 -12.76 7.10
CA PHE A 370 4.20 -13.09 5.76
C PHE A 370 3.63 -14.50 5.70
N ARG A 371 2.54 -14.61 4.98
CA ARG A 371 1.97 -15.86 4.46
C ARG A 371 1.83 -15.73 2.94
N PRO A 372 1.64 -16.80 2.18
CA PRO A 372 1.32 -16.67 0.76
C PRO A 372 0.15 -15.71 0.52
N GLY A 373 0.42 -14.60 -0.21
CA GLY A 373 -0.60 -13.60 -0.54
C GLY A 373 -1.06 -12.72 0.62
N HIS A 374 -0.39 -12.72 1.78
CA HIS A 374 -0.81 -11.94 2.94
C HIS A 374 0.36 -11.41 3.78
N VAL A 375 0.17 -10.25 4.38
CA VAL A 375 1.13 -9.62 5.30
C VAL A 375 0.41 -9.12 6.55
N MET A 376 1.08 -9.21 7.68
CA MET A 376 0.59 -8.83 9.01
C MET A 376 1.63 -8.03 9.75
N LEU A 377 1.20 -7.11 10.62
CA LEU A 377 2.07 -6.35 11.51
C LEU A 377 2.09 -7.02 12.90
N TYR A 378 3.28 -7.39 13.36
CA TYR A 378 3.45 -8.01 14.66
C TYR A 378 3.36 -6.97 15.78
N LEU A 379 2.46 -7.20 16.74
CA LEU A 379 2.27 -6.33 17.90
C LEU A 379 3.12 -6.73 19.10
N GLY A 380 3.52 -7.98 19.18
CA GLY A 380 4.16 -8.56 20.36
C GLY A 380 3.27 -9.64 21.01
N ARG A 381 3.53 -9.92 22.28
CA ARG A 381 2.77 -10.90 23.05
C ARG A 381 1.84 -10.22 24.03
N ASP A 382 0.65 -10.77 24.17
CA ASP A 382 -0.30 -10.30 25.20
C ASP A 382 0.10 -10.77 26.61
N ALA A 383 -0.70 -10.41 27.60
CA ALA A 383 -0.47 -10.81 29.00
C ALA A 383 -0.47 -12.34 29.20
N GLY A 384 -1.15 -13.08 28.33
CA GLY A 384 -1.16 -14.54 28.29
C GLY A 384 -0.02 -15.16 27.51
N ASN A 385 0.97 -14.35 27.08
CA ASN A 385 2.13 -14.75 26.31
C ASN A 385 1.78 -15.25 24.89
N THR A 386 0.65 -14.85 24.34
CA THR A 386 0.20 -15.20 22.98
C THR A 386 0.67 -14.14 22.00
N PRO A 387 1.35 -14.50 20.90
CA PRO A 387 1.71 -13.57 19.84
C PRO A 387 0.46 -13.04 19.13
N LEU A 388 0.37 -11.73 18.98
CA LEU A 388 -0.74 -11.06 18.31
C LEU A 388 -0.24 -10.19 17.16
N VAL A 389 -1.07 -10.09 16.14
CA VAL A 389 -0.85 -9.25 14.97
C VAL A 389 -2.02 -8.31 14.77
N ILE A 390 -1.78 -7.21 14.08
CA ILE A 390 -2.80 -6.35 13.50
C ILE A 390 -2.64 -6.36 11.98
N HIS A 391 -3.71 -6.56 11.25
CA HIS A 391 -3.66 -6.67 9.81
C HIS A 391 -5.01 -6.34 9.15
N ASP A 392 -4.94 -5.96 7.89
CA ASP A 392 -6.12 -5.81 7.06
C ASP A 392 -6.39 -7.14 6.36
N ILE A 393 -7.42 -7.84 6.78
CA ILE A 393 -7.72 -9.19 6.33
C ILE A 393 -9.07 -9.27 5.64
N SER A 394 -9.10 -9.88 4.46
CA SER A 394 -10.34 -10.15 3.73
C SER A 394 -11.08 -11.35 4.31
N SER A 395 -10.42 -12.50 4.38
CA SER A 395 -11.04 -13.75 4.77
C SER A 395 -10.05 -14.74 5.36
N TYR A 396 -10.58 -15.74 6.03
CA TYR A 396 -9.84 -16.90 6.51
C TYR A 396 -10.73 -18.14 6.41
N TYR A 397 -10.17 -19.34 6.63
CA TYR A 397 -10.92 -20.59 6.61
C TYR A 397 -11.05 -21.16 8.03
N GLU A 398 -12.26 -21.57 8.37
CA GLU A 398 -12.59 -22.29 9.60
C GLU A 398 -13.38 -23.54 9.22
N ASP A 399 -12.86 -24.72 9.63
CA ASP A 399 -13.45 -26.03 9.28
C ASP A 399 -13.73 -26.19 7.78
N GLY A 400 -12.83 -25.70 6.93
CA GLY A 400 -12.94 -25.75 5.47
C GLY A 400 -13.93 -24.76 4.86
N VAL A 401 -14.54 -23.89 5.67
CA VAL A 401 -15.49 -22.87 5.21
C VAL A 401 -14.83 -21.49 5.26
N GLN A 402 -14.91 -20.74 4.15
CA GLN A 402 -14.39 -19.38 4.08
C GLN A 402 -15.25 -18.43 4.91
N GLN A 403 -14.60 -17.73 5.83
CA GLN A 403 -15.19 -16.69 6.66
C GLN A 403 -14.65 -15.33 6.22
N TYR A 404 -15.54 -14.37 6.00
CA TYR A 404 -15.15 -13.03 5.60
C TYR A 404 -15.14 -12.08 6.81
N ILE A 405 -14.04 -11.39 7.00
CA ILE A 405 -13.86 -10.31 8.00
C ILE A 405 -13.91 -8.95 7.32
N ARG A 406 -13.10 -8.76 6.28
CA ARG A 406 -13.00 -7.53 5.47
C ARG A 406 -12.78 -6.27 6.33
N GLN A 407 -11.90 -6.38 7.31
CA GLN A 407 -11.57 -5.28 8.22
C GLN A 407 -10.12 -5.37 8.71
N VAL A 408 -9.61 -4.25 9.18
CA VAL A 408 -8.41 -4.22 10.01
C VAL A 408 -8.77 -4.76 11.40
N VAL A 409 -8.10 -5.82 11.82
CA VAL A 409 -8.36 -6.48 13.10
C VAL A 409 -7.08 -6.90 13.80
N VAL A 410 -7.16 -7.04 15.12
CA VAL A 410 -6.15 -7.76 15.90
C VAL A 410 -6.53 -9.23 15.92
N SER A 411 -5.56 -10.11 15.71
CA SER A 411 -5.79 -11.56 15.74
C SER A 411 -4.59 -12.34 16.27
N THR A 412 -4.82 -13.60 16.61
CA THR A 412 -3.74 -14.60 16.73
C THR A 412 -3.22 -14.98 15.35
N LEU A 413 -2.15 -15.78 15.30
CA LEU A 413 -1.53 -16.25 14.06
C LEU A 413 -2.13 -17.56 13.54
N ASP A 414 -2.96 -18.24 14.34
CA ASP A 414 -3.37 -19.63 14.10
C ASP A 414 -4.67 -19.73 13.30
N PHE A 415 -4.77 -18.99 12.22
CA PHE A 415 -5.85 -19.07 11.25
C PHE A 415 -5.35 -19.67 9.93
N LYS A 416 -6.27 -20.21 9.11
CA LYS A 416 -5.96 -20.86 7.85
C LYS A 416 -6.32 -20.00 6.65
N ASN A 417 -5.52 -20.10 5.58
CA ASN A 417 -5.76 -19.42 4.30
C ASN A 417 -6.57 -20.25 3.31
N SER A 418 -6.72 -21.55 3.56
CA SER A 418 -7.43 -22.50 2.70
C SER A 418 -7.91 -23.72 3.49
#